data_c5e0bf23bd813ea33278352a0543a4c4
#
_entry.id   c5e0bf23bd813ea33278352a0543a4c4
#
_cell.length_a   1.000
_cell.length_b   1.000
_cell.length_c   1.000
_cell.angle_alpha   90.00
_cell.angle_beta   90.00
_cell.angle_gamma   90.00
#
_symmetry.space_group_name_H-M   'P 1'
#
loop_
_entity.id
_entity.type
_entity.pdbx_description
1 polymer ?
#
loop_
_entity_poly.entity_id
_entity_poly.type
_entity_poly.pdbx_seq_one_letter_code
_entity_poly.pdbx_strand_id
1 'polypeptide(L)'
;MFPTFIEQSVKRKLQWIIAVPSVLVTLLIGIVFLFGSQYMAKQNLQNQVTVHAGLVASNSAAALVFNDHSAGTEALEHLKASPRIVRAALYGHNGIVFVAYSRDGQSSQTIPITVGSDGYLFHDNDLELIAPVMLNGDRVGSI
;
A
#
# COMPACT_ATOMS: atom_id res chain seq x y z
N MET A 1 27.48 -65.86 -15.93
CA MET A 1 26.57 -65.44 -14.86
C MET A 1 27.20 -64.24 -14.13
N PHE A 2 27.26 -63.05 -14.76
CA PHE A 2 27.58 -61.77 -14.14
C PHE A 2 27.22 -60.62 -15.06
N PRO A 3 25.99 -60.02 -14.91
CA PRO A 3 25.83 -58.64 -15.35
C PRO A 3 24.93 -57.82 -14.40
N THR A 4 25.21 -57.71 -13.11
CA THR A 4 24.33 -56.93 -12.24
C THR A 4 24.99 -55.67 -11.62
N PHE A 5 26.31 -55.57 -11.66
CA PHE A 5 27.00 -54.44 -11.05
C PHE A 5 27.08 -53.15 -11.93
N ILE A 6 26.98 -53.32 -13.26
CA ILE A 6 27.13 -52.18 -14.20
C ILE A 6 25.79 -51.44 -14.34
N GLU A 7 24.66 -52.16 -14.31
CA GLU A 7 23.34 -51.54 -14.46
C GLU A 7 22.94 -50.64 -13.29
N GLN A 8 23.28 -50.97 -12.06
CA GLN A 8 23.00 -50.11 -10.90
C GLN A 8 23.78 -48.80 -10.93
N SER A 9 24.99 -48.81 -11.43
CA SER A 9 25.85 -47.60 -11.53
C SER A 9 25.32 -46.62 -12.59
N VAL A 10 24.81 -47.14 -13.71
CA VAL A 10 24.27 -46.30 -14.81
C VAL A 10 22.91 -45.71 -14.43
N LYS A 11 22.01 -46.47 -13.83
CA LYS A 11 20.72 -45.99 -13.34
C LYS A 11 20.89 -44.88 -12.30
N ARG A 12 21.82 -45.02 -11.38
CA ARG A 12 22.13 -44.04 -10.34
C ARG A 12 22.68 -42.74 -10.92
N LYS A 13 23.61 -42.84 -11.89
CA LYS A 13 24.15 -41.68 -12.59
C LYS A 13 23.05 -40.94 -13.39
N LEU A 14 22.22 -41.71 -14.09
CA LEU A 14 21.11 -41.10 -14.87
C LEU A 14 20.07 -40.39 -13.96
N GLN A 15 19.76 -40.98 -12.80
CA GLN A 15 18.90 -40.33 -11.82
C GLN A 15 19.44 -38.98 -11.32
N TRP A 16 20.74 -38.92 -11.03
CA TRP A 16 21.37 -37.68 -10.57
C TRP A 16 21.45 -36.60 -11.65
N ILE A 17 21.65 -36.99 -12.92
CA ILE A 17 21.67 -36.08 -14.05
C ILE A 17 20.34 -35.42 -14.27
N ILE A 18 19.22 -36.10 -13.97
CA ILE A 18 17.87 -35.55 -14.09
C ILE A 18 17.45 -34.82 -12.79
N ALA A 19 17.77 -35.37 -11.64
CA ALA A 19 17.33 -34.85 -10.36
C ALA A 19 17.99 -33.49 -10.01
N VAL A 20 19.30 -33.36 -10.26
CA VAL A 20 20.02 -32.12 -9.91
C VAL A 20 19.49 -30.89 -10.66
N PRO A 21 19.35 -30.89 -12.01
CA PRO A 21 18.80 -29.73 -12.69
C PRO A 21 17.33 -29.48 -12.35
N SER A 22 16.54 -30.53 -12.09
CA SER A 22 15.13 -30.36 -11.70
C SER A 22 14.99 -29.64 -10.36
N VAL A 23 15.79 -30.04 -9.36
CA VAL A 23 15.81 -29.35 -8.06
C VAL A 23 16.29 -27.90 -8.19
N LEU A 24 17.29 -27.66 -9.03
CA LEU A 24 17.87 -26.33 -9.23
C LEU A 24 16.87 -25.38 -9.89
N VAL A 25 16.13 -25.84 -10.89
CA VAL A 25 15.06 -25.08 -11.54
C VAL A 25 13.92 -24.78 -10.56
N THR A 26 13.50 -25.76 -9.77
CA THR A 26 12.45 -25.57 -8.76
C THR A 26 12.86 -24.56 -7.71
N LEU A 27 14.11 -24.59 -7.24
CA LEU A 27 14.65 -23.60 -6.31
C LEU A 27 14.67 -22.19 -6.91
N LEU A 28 15.12 -22.05 -8.17
CA LEU A 28 15.11 -20.76 -8.86
C LEU A 28 13.72 -20.18 -8.98
N ILE A 29 12.73 -21.00 -9.37
CA ILE A 29 11.32 -20.55 -9.47
C ILE A 29 10.80 -20.13 -8.09
N GLY A 30 11.12 -20.87 -7.03
CA GLY A 30 10.74 -20.52 -5.66
C GLY A 30 11.31 -19.17 -5.22
N ILE A 31 12.58 -18.92 -5.50
CA ILE A 31 13.24 -17.65 -5.18
C ILE A 31 12.59 -16.49 -5.95
N VAL A 32 12.37 -16.62 -7.24
CA VAL A 32 11.71 -15.61 -8.07
C VAL A 32 10.30 -15.32 -7.57
N PHE A 33 9.56 -16.36 -7.17
CA PHE A 33 8.21 -16.20 -6.63
C PHE A 33 8.20 -15.45 -5.29
N LEU A 34 9.14 -15.76 -4.40
CA LEU A 34 9.25 -15.08 -3.11
C LEU A 34 9.59 -13.58 -3.27
N PHE A 35 10.53 -13.26 -4.14
CA PHE A 35 10.88 -11.86 -4.41
C PHE A 35 9.76 -11.12 -5.17
N GLY A 36 9.12 -11.76 -6.13
CA GLY A 36 8.03 -11.19 -6.92
C GLY A 36 6.78 -10.88 -6.10
N SER A 37 6.43 -11.73 -5.14
CA SER A 37 5.25 -11.53 -4.30
C SER A 37 5.36 -10.30 -3.39
N GLN A 38 6.56 -10.01 -2.89
CA GLN A 38 6.80 -8.83 -2.06
C GLN A 38 6.70 -7.52 -2.86
N TYR A 39 7.15 -7.53 -4.11
CA TYR A 39 7.10 -6.35 -4.96
C TYR A 39 5.66 -5.99 -5.36
N MET A 40 4.85 -6.99 -5.71
CA MET A 40 3.43 -6.78 -6.05
C MET A 40 2.58 -6.30 -4.88
N ALA A 41 2.87 -6.74 -3.66
CA ALA A 41 2.12 -6.33 -2.48
C ALA A 41 2.25 -4.83 -2.21
N LYS A 42 3.44 -4.24 -2.40
CA LYS A 42 3.68 -2.80 -2.22
C LYS A 42 2.96 -1.94 -3.27
N GLN A 43 2.97 -2.35 -4.53
CA GLN A 43 2.27 -1.62 -5.60
C GLN A 43 0.75 -1.62 -5.44
N ASN A 44 0.18 -2.74 -5.00
CA ASN A 44 -1.27 -2.83 -4.76
C ASN A 44 -1.74 -1.93 -3.61
N LEU A 45 -0.93 -1.76 -2.58
CA LEU A 45 -1.23 -0.83 -1.47
C LEU A 45 -1.24 0.62 -1.95
N GLN A 46 -0.23 1.04 -2.71
CA GLN A 46 -0.15 2.40 -3.25
C GLN A 46 -1.37 2.74 -4.12
N ASN A 47 -1.76 1.86 -5.02
CA ASN A 47 -2.90 2.09 -5.91
C ASN A 47 -4.23 2.23 -5.14
N GLN A 48 -4.46 1.41 -4.12
CA GLN A 48 -5.68 1.48 -3.32
C GLN A 48 -5.77 2.78 -2.52
N VAL A 49 -4.67 3.17 -1.87
CA VAL A 49 -4.65 4.41 -1.08
C VAL A 49 -4.84 5.63 -1.96
N THR A 50 -4.21 5.67 -3.14
CA THR A 50 -4.35 6.78 -4.11
C THR A 50 -5.79 6.94 -4.59
N VAL A 51 -6.48 5.85 -4.93
CA VAL A 51 -7.87 5.91 -5.39
C VAL A 51 -8.79 6.44 -4.30
N HIS A 52 -8.65 5.96 -3.07
CA HIS A 52 -9.45 6.44 -1.95
C HIS A 52 -9.16 7.91 -1.62
N ALA A 53 -7.89 8.30 -1.60
CA ALA A 53 -7.50 9.70 -1.37
C ALA A 53 -8.05 10.62 -2.46
N GLY A 54 -7.99 10.22 -3.73
CA GLY A 54 -8.55 10.98 -4.84
C GLY A 54 -10.08 11.20 -4.76
N LEU A 55 -10.82 10.16 -4.36
CA LEU A 55 -12.28 10.26 -4.17
C LEU A 55 -12.62 11.19 -3.01
N VAL A 56 -11.94 11.06 -1.88
CA VAL A 56 -12.16 11.94 -0.73
C VAL A 56 -11.72 13.37 -1.05
N ALA A 57 -10.59 13.56 -1.71
CA ALA A 57 -10.12 14.87 -2.13
C ALA A 57 -11.16 15.61 -2.98
N SER A 58 -11.74 14.93 -3.99
CA SER A 58 -12.76 15.54 -4.85
C SER A 58 -14.05 15.90 -4.10
N ASN A 59 -14.48 15.04 -3.18
CA ASN A 59 -15.69 15.27 -2.38
C ASN A 59 -15.49 16.32 -1.29
N SER A 60 -14.24 16.48 -0.82
CA SER A 60 -13.89 17.39 0.28
C SER A 60 -13.51 18.79 -0.20
N ALA A 61 -13.28 18.99 -1.49
CA ALA A 61 -12.84 20.28 -2.01
C ALA A 61 -13.86 21.41 -1.70
N ALA A 62 -15.15 21.13 -1.87
CA ALA A 62 -16.20 22.05 -1.52
C ALA A 62 -16.24 22.36 -0.02
N ALA A 63 -16.11 21.33 0.82
CA ALA A 63 -16.09 21.47 2.27
C ALA A 63 -14.96 22.40 2.74
N LEU A 64 -13.78 22.27 2.14
CA LEU A 64 -12.63 23.13 2.44
C LEU A 64 -12.86 24.59 2.02
N VAL A 65 -13.42 24.81 0.81
CA VAL A 65 -13.66 26.16 0.28
C VAL A 65 -14.76 26.88 1.08
N PHE A 66 -15.83 26.18 1.45
CA PHE A 66 -16.93 26.74 2.22
C PHE A 66 -16.72 26.69 3.74
N ASN A 67 -15.57 26.17 4.19
CA ASN A 67 -15.23 25.99 5.60
C ASN A 67 -16.28 25.15 6.37
N ASP A 68 -16.85 24.15 5.69
CA ASP A 68 -17.87 23.26 6.25
C ASP A 68 -17.23 22.01 6.88
N HIS A 69 -17.02 22.07 8.19
CA HIS A 69 -16.43 20.96 8.96
C HIS A 69 -17.34 19.72 8.99
N SER A 70 -18.66 19.92 8.89
CA SER A 70 -19.61 18.79 8.87
C SER A 70 -19.47 17.98 7.60
N ALA A 71 -19.50 18.66 6.44
CA ALA A 71 -19.28 18.03 5.14
C ALA A 71 -17.87 17.38 5.03
N GLY A 72 -16.85 18.04 5.60
CA GLY A 72 -15.50 17.48 5.67
C GLY A 72 -15.42 16.20 6.51
N THR A 73 -16.10 16.16 7.64
CA THR A 73 -16.20 14.97 8.50
C THR A 73 -16.92 13.83 7.79
N GLU A 74 -18.06 14.12 7.16
CA GLU A 74 -18.82 13.12 6.39
C GLU A 74 -17.99 12.51 5.26
N ALA A 75 -17.22 13.35 4.54
CA ALA A 75 -16.32 12.86 3.50
C ALA A 75 -15.27 11.87 4.04
N LEU A 76 -14.69 12.14 5.21
CA LEU A 76 -13.74 11.22 5.85
C LEU A 76 -14.43 9.98 6.44
N GLU A 77 -15.69 10.06 6.83
CA GLU A 77 -16.43 8.90 7.37
C GLU A 77 -16.59 7.79 6.34
N HIS A 78 -16.66 8.10 5.05
CA HIS A 78 -16.68 7.10 3.99
C HIS A 78 -15.45 6.20 4.01
N LEU A 79 -14.33 6.65 4.57
CA LEU A 79 -13.12 5.84 4.75
C LEU A 79 -13.27 4.72 5.78
N LYS A 80 -14.29 4.79 6.65
CA LYS A 80 -14.65 3.71 7.59
C LYS A 80 -14.91 2.39 6.88
N ALA A 81 -15.42 2.45 5.63
CA ALA A 81 -15.68 1.27 4.82
C ALA A 81 -14.41 0.50 4.42
N SER A 82 -13.25 1.17 4.44
CA SER A 82 -11.97 0.54 4.13
C SER A 82 -11.23 0.11 5.39
N PRO A 83 -11.12 -1.21 5.69
CA PRO A 83 -10.47 -1.69 6.92
C PRO A 83 -8.97 -1.39 6.98
N ARG A 84 -8.36 -1.05 5.86
CA ARG A 84 -6.92 -0.74 5.77
C ARG A 84 -6.57 0.70 6.10
N ILE A 85 -7.54 1.61 6.07
CA ILE A 85 -7.34 3.02 6.43
C ILE A 85 -7.54 3.16 7.93
N VAL A 86 -6.47 3.47 8.63
CA VAL A 86 -6.46 3.63 10.08
C VAL A 86 -6.70 5.08 10.46
N ARG A 87 -6.14 6.02 9.70
CA ARG A 87 -6.20 7.47 9.96
C ARG A 87 -6.31 8.22 8.66
N ALA A 88 -6.99 9.36 8.68
CA ALA A 88 -7.03 10.33 7.59
C ALA A 88 -7.23 11.73 8.16
N ALA A 89 -6.71 12.75 7.48
CA ALA A 89 -6.93 14.14 7.84
C ALA A 89 -7.06 15.01 6.60
N LEU A 90 -7.95 15.97 6.65
CA LEU A 90 -8.04 17.06 5.69
C LEU A 90 -7.32 18.28 6.25
N TYR A 91 -6.48 18.89 5.44
CA TYR A 91 -5.76 20.12 5.76
C TYR A 91 -6.28 21.25 4.88
N GLY A 92 -6.49 22.40 5.47
CA GLY A 92 -6.87 23.60 4.75
C GLY A 92 -5.73 24.15 3.89
N HIS A 93 -6.03 25.20 3.13
CA HIS A 93 -5.02 25.91 2.30
C HIS A 93 -3.83 26.46 3.12
N ASN A 94 -4.04 26.76 4.40
CA ASN A 94 -3.02 27.20 5.34
C ASN A 94 -2.15 26.06 5.87
N GLY A 95 -2.37 24.82 5.42
CA GLY A 95 -1.65 23.64 5.88
C GLY A 95 -2.02 23.14 7.27
N ILE A 96 -3.02 23.73 7.92
CA ILE A 96 -3.50 23.34 9.26
C ILE A 96 -4.61 22.30 9.12
N VAL A 97 -4.65 21.35 10.06
CA VAL A 97 -5.68 20.30 10.09
C VAL A 97 -7.07 20.93 10.18
N PHE A 98 -7.94 20.57 9.24
CA PHE A 98 -9.33 21.01 9.15
C PHE A 98 -10.27 20.03 9.84
N VAL A 99 -10.21 18.76 9.45
CA VAL A 99 -10.90 17.64 10.09
C VAL A 99 -10.01 16.41 10.06
N ALA A 100 -10.21 15.52 11.02
CA ALA A 100 -9.42 14.32 11.17
C ALA A 100 -10.30 13.11 11.49
N TYR A 101 -9.93 11.96 10.97
CA TYR A 101 -10.55 10.67 11.21
C TYR A 101 -9.53 9.69 11.78
N SER A 102 -9.91 8.97 12.81
CA SER A 102 -9.16 7.82 13.33
C SER A 102 -10.12 6.69 13.65
N ARG A 103 -9.75 5.47 13.27
CA ARG A 103 -10.55 4.27 13.53
C ARG A 103 -10.69 3.97 15.02
N ASP A 104 -9.63 4.17 15.78
CA ASP A 104 -9.56 3.79 17.20
C ASP A 104 -10.07 4.88 18.14
N GLY A 105 -10.63 5.96 17.62
CA GLY A 105 -11.13 7.08 18.40
C GLY A 105 -10.05 7.90 19.16
N GLN A 106 -8.79 7.50 19.07
CA GLN A 106 -7.64 8.19 19.70
C GLN A 106 -7.02 9.24 18.77
N SER A 107 -7.84 10.01 18.10
CA SER A 107 -7.49 10.76 16.91
C SER A 107 -6.59 11.98 17.11
N SER A 108 -6.46 12.52 18.32
CA SER A 108 -5.85 13.85 18.47
C SER A 108 -4.35 13.86 18.69
N GLN A 109 -3.74 12.75 19.10
CA GLN A 109 -2.32 12.77 19.49
C GLN A 109 -1.32 12.33 18.40
N THR A 110 -1.80 11.76 17.30
CA THR A 110 -0.92 11.14 16.30
C THR A 110 -1.04 11.75 14.91
N ILE A 111 -2.01 12.63 14.67
CA ILE A 111 -2.16 13.35 13.40
C ILE A 111 -1.39 14.67 13.51
N PRO A 112 -0.42 14.95 12.60
CA PRO A 112 0.32 16.20 12.60
C PRO A 112 -0.64 17.39 12.45
N ILE A 113 -0.40 18.46 13.21
CA ILE A 113 -1.19 19.70 13.12
C ILE A 113 -0.99 20.38 11.76
N THR A 114 0.19 20.19 11.15
CA THR A 114 0.55 20.76 9.86
C THR A 114 0.85 19.65 8.85
N VAL A 115 0.41 19.87 7.61
CA VAL A 115 0.65 18.94 6.52
C VAL A 115 2.14 18.87 6.17
N GLY A 116 2.62 17.68 5.85
CA GLY A 116 3.97 17.43 5.29
C GLY A 116 4.04 17.69 3.78
N SER A 117 5.10 17.21 3.16
CA SER A 117 5.28 17.27 1.71
C SER A 117 4.41 16.23 1.01
N ASP A 118 3.88 16.56 -0.17
CA ASP A 118 3.10 15.64 -0.99
C ASP A 118 3.93 14.40 -1.35
N GLY A 119 3.30 13.24 -1.35
CA GLY A 119 3.92 11.98 -1.71
C GLY A 119 3.67 10.86 -0.73
N TYR A 120 4.45 9.80 -0.87
CA TYR A 120 4.38 8.60 -0.04
C TYR A 120 5.50 8.60 0.99
N LEU A 121 5.15 8.38 2.24
CA LEU A 121 6.07 8.15 3.35
C LEU A 121 5.85 6.74 3.88
N PHE A 122 6.89 5.93 3.85
CA PHE A 122 6.87 4.58 4.39
C PHE A 122 7.43 4.61 5.82
N HIS A 123 6.60 4.28 6.78
CA HIS A 123 7.01 3.92 8.13
C HIS A 123 7.08 2.40 8.24
N ASP A 124 7.71 1.87 9.27
CA ASP A 124 8.01 0.43 9.42
C ASP A 124 6.80 -0.48 9.15
N ASN A 125 5.61 -0.05 9.49
CA ASN A 125 4.37 -0.84 9.36
C ASN A 125 3.23 -0.09 8.64
N ASP A 126 3.39 1.19 8.33
CA ASP A 126 2.35 2.05 7.78
C ASP A 126 2.81 2.75 6.50
N LEU A 127 1.88 2.96 5.58
CA LEU A 127 2.04 3.81 4.41
C LEU A 127 1.22 5.08 4.62
N GLU A 128 1.90 6.23 4.63
CA GLU A 128 1.27 7.53 4.62
C GLU A 128 1.28 8.10 3.21
N LEU A 129 0.14 8.61 2.76
CA LEU A 129 0.01 9.34 1.50
C LEU A 129 -0.47 10.74 1.80
N ILE A 130 0.25 11.74 1.31
CA ILE A 130 -0.19 13.13 1.30
C ILE A 130 -0.48 13.52 -0.13
N ALA A 131 -1.75 13.83 -0.42
CA ALA A 131 -2.22 14.21 -1.75
C ALA A 131 -2.87 15.60 -1.73
N PRO A 132 -2.67 16.43 -2.78
CA PRO A 132 -3.32 17.73 -2.87
C PRO A 132 -4.81 17.58 -3.16
N VAL A 133 -5.62 18.41 -2.52
CA VAL A 133 -7.03 18.62 -2.84
C VAL A 133 -7.14 19.76 -3.82
N MET A 134 -7.62 19.45 -5.03
CA MET A 134 -7.71 20.42 -6.14
C MET A 134 -9.17 20.78 -6.42
N LEU A 135 -9.46 22.05 -6.70
CA LEU A 135 -10.74 22.53 -7.20
C LEU A 135 -10.51 23.47 -8.38
N ASN A 136 -11.05 23.15 -9.55
CA ASN A 136 -10.89 23.93 -10.79
C ASN A 136 -9.44 24.22 -11.20
N GLY A 137 -8.49 23.38 -10.78
CA GLY A 137 -7.07 23.56 -11.06
C GLY A 137 -6.27 24.25 -9.93
N ASP A 138 -6.95 24.80 -8.94
CA ASP A 138 -6.32 25.44 -7.78
C ASP A 138 -6.23 24.46 -6.58
N ARG A 139 -5.12 24.52 -5.83
CA ARG A 139 -4.95 23.75 -4.61
C ARG A 139 -5.71 24.42 -3.47
N VAL A 140 -6.75 23.75 -2.97
CA VAL A 140 -7.59 24.25 -1.86
C VAL A 140 -7.21 23.64 -0.52
N GLY A 141 -6.39 22.57 -0.52
CA GLY A 141 -5.91 21.92 0.68
C GLY A 141 -5.14 20.66 0.39
N SER A 142 -5.07 19.75 1.37
CA SER A 142 -4.41 18.44 1.27
C SER A 142 -5.15 17.39 2.09
N ILE A 143 -4.97 16.13 1.72
CA ILE A 143 -5.44 14.98 2.47
C ILE A 143 -4.29 14.01 2.74
#